data_9761f40b41f171423f6cb768d270cb29
#
_entry.id   9761f40b41f171423f6cb768d270cb29
#
_cell.length_a   1.000
_cell.length_b   1.000
_cell.length_c   1.000
_cell.angle_alpha   90.00
_cell.angle_beta   90.00
_cell.angle_gamma   90.00
#
_symmetry.space_group_name_H-M   'P 1'
#
loop_
_entity.id
_entity.type
_entity.pdbx_description
1 polymer ?
#
loop_
_entity_poly.entity_id
_entity_poly.type
_entity_poly.pdbx_seq_one_letter_code
_entity_poly.pdbx_strand_id
1 'polypeptide(L)'
;MTFYNAWQRTVRVSDRLKTCQAIDRIMDNCIRNMIPFRWKDKDLDQERVVFKGEPDNIHFVSLRRAYRHDKGALIFIRLKVENEQLIAEYSQYPRFQWDEDESELNSYSREVLADRVRSVSFLYASEEEDELVWNDRWEEDLNLNVSVSNPRSATADSKRTFLIPIAVQMTVEWTDGRREVWLRRTAGNSKNTQLTT
;
A
#
# COMPACT_ATOMS: atom_id res chain seq x y z
N MET A 1 -41.56 -10.75 18.69
CA MET A 1 -40.42 -11.17 17.83
C MET A 1 -39.75 -10.06 17.02
N THR A 2 -40.27 -8.85 16.96
CA THR A 2 -39.75 -7.77 16.07
C THR A 2 -38.56 -7.02 16.66
N PHE A 3 -38.46 -6.83 17.98
CA PHE A 3 -37.40 -6.03 18.60
C PHE A 3 -36.01 -6.69 18.52
N TYR A 4 -35.96 -8.01 18.73
CA TYR A 4 -34.71 -8.78 18.66
C TYR A 4 -34.09 -8.75 17.25
N ASN A 5 -34.93 -8.87 16.22
CA ASN A 5 -34.45 -8.80 14.83
C ASN A 5 -33.95 -7.40 14.44
N ALA A 6 -34.59 -6.35 14.95
CA ALA A 6 -34.13 -4.97 14.76
C ALA A 6 -32.78 -4.73 15.45
N TRP A 7 -32.62 -5.22 16.68
CA TRP A 7 -31.36 -5.15 17.43
C TRP A 7 -30.22 -5.86 16.69
N GLN A 8 -30.43 -7.09 16.23
CA GLN A 8 -29.42 -7.83 15.48
C GLN A 8 -29.00 -7.12 14.18
N ARG A 9 -29.95 -6.50 13.47
CA ARG A 9 -29.62 -5.69 12.27
C ARG A 9 -28.76 -4.49 12.63
N THR A 10 -29.08 -3.79 13.70
CA THR A 10 -28.32 -2.60 14.15
C THR A 10 -26.88 -2.98 14.50
N VAL A 11 -26.67 -4.08 15.23
CA VAL A 11 -25.35 -4.57 15.60
C VAL A 11 -24.53 -4.91 14.34
N ARG A 12 -25.11 -5.66 13.40
CA ARG A 12 -24.42 -6.01 12.13
C ARG A 12 -24.04 -4.78 11.31
N VAL A 13 -24.91 -3.79 11.23
CA VAL A 13 -24.62 -2.53 10.51
C VAL A 13 -23.50 -1.76 11.23
N SER A 14 -23.53 -1.69 12.54
CA SER A 14 -22.49 -1.03 13.34
C SER A 14 -21.12 -1.68 13.14
N ASP A 15 -21.05 -3.02 13.18
CA ASP A 15 -19.79 -3.74 13.01
C ASP A 15 -19.24 -3.57 11.59
N ARG A 16 -20.11 -3.60 10.58
CA ARG A 16 -19.71 -3.31 9.19
C ARG A 16 -19.15 -1.90 9.05
N LEU A 17 -19.81 -0.91 9.63
CA LEU A 17 -19.33 0.48 9.58
C LEU A 17 -17.95 0.63 10.21
N LYS A 18 -17.71 -0.01 11.36
CA LYS A 18 -16.40 -0.01 12.02
C LYS A 18 -15.31 -0.62 11.12
N THR A 19 -15.61 -1.74 10.47
CA THR A 19 -14.71 -2.41 9.55
C THR A 19 -14.38 -1.53 8.33
N CYS A 20 -15.41 -0.96 7.68
CA CYS A 20 -15.19 -0.02 6.58
C CYS A 20 -14.36 1.19 7.02
N GLN A 21 -14.61 1.73 8.20
CA GLN A 21 -13.82 2.85 8.75
C GLN A 21 -12.36 2.46 9.03
N ALA A 22 -12.09 1.22 9.46
CA ALA A 22 -10.73 0.74 9.65
C ALA A 22 -9.98 0.67 8.32
N ILE A 23 -10.62 0.14 7.28
CA ILE A 23 -10.05 0.08 5.93
C ILE A 23 -9.88 1.49 5.35
N ASP A 24 -10.89 2.35 5.42
CA ASP A 24 -10.79 3.74 4.96
C ASP A 24 -9.63 4.48 5.62
N ARG A 25 -9.42 4.25 6.91
CA ARG A 25 -8.33 4.87 7.67
C ARG A 25 -6.96 4.43 7.17
N ILE A 26 -6.78 3.15 6.83
CA ILE A 26 -5.54 2.65 6.22
C ILE A 26 -5.33 3.28 4.83
N MET A 27 -6.37 3.30 4.01
CA MET A 27 -6.29 3.88 2.68
C MET A 27 -5.96 5.38 2.72
N ASP A 28 -6.59 6.13 3.61
CA ASP A 28 -6.38 7.57 3.73
C ASP A 28 -5.06 7.94 4.43
N ASN A 29 -4.70 7.22 5.48
CA ASN A 29 -3.52 7.58 6.27
C ASN A 29 -2.24 6.93 5.78
N CYS A 30 -2.32 5.76 5.15
CA CYS A 30 -1.14 5.02 4.73
C CYS A 30 -0.96 5.04 3.22
N ILE A 31 -1.91 4.57 2.43
CA ILE A 31 -1.81 4.55 0.96
C ILE A 31 -1.67 5.97 0.40
N ARG A 32 -2.51 6.89 0.86
CA ARG A 32 -2.45 8.29 0.41
C ARG A 32 -1.13 8.98 0.77
N ASN A 33 -0.49 8.60 1.86
CA ASN A 33 0.79 9.14 2.32
C ASN A 33 1.98 8.24 1.97
N MET A 34 1.82 7.36 1.01
CA MET A 34 2.88 6.53 0.46
C MET A 34 3.98 7.39 -0.15
N ILE A 35 5.23 7.00 0.07
CA ILE A 35 6.41 7.70 -0.45
C ILE A 35 7.35 6.73 -1.14
N PRO A 36 8.10 7.18 -2.18
CA PRO A 36 9.13 6.39 -2.84
C PRO A 36 10.41 6.39 -1.98
N PHE A 37 10.46 5.53 -0.97
CA PHE A 37 11.62 5.41 -0.11
C PHE A 37 12.62 4.42 -0.68
N ARG A 38 13.88 4.82 -0.81
CA ARG A 38 14.98 3.97 -1.27
C ARG A 38 15.78 3.45 -0.08
N TRP A 39 16.16 2.19 -0.17
CA TRP A 39 17.01 1.54 0.81
C TRP A 39 17.96 0.56 0.14
N LYS A 40 19.14 0.38 0.75
CA LYS A 40 20.11 -0.60 0.25
C LYS A 40 19.62 -2.00 0.56
N ASP A 41 19.34 -2.77 -0.49
CA ASP A 41 19.08 -4.20 -0.39
C ASP A 41 20.41 -4.92 -0.13
N LYS A 42 20.50 -5.60 1.02
CA LYS A 42 21.72 -6.27 1.45
C LYS A 42 22.06 -7.48 0.57
N ASP A 43 21.03 -8.13 0.04
CA ASP A 43 21.21 -9.36 -0.75
C ASP A 43 21.68 -9.05 -2.18
N LEU A 44 21.22 -7.94 -2.74
CA LEU A 44 21.56 -7.51 -4.08
C LEU A 44 22.67 -6.44 -4.13
N ASP A 45 23.12 -5.93 -2.98
CA ASP A 45 24.07 -4.80 -2.83
C ASP A 45 23.68 -3.55 -3.66
N GLN A 46 22.38 -3.33 -3.87
CA GLN A 46 21.82 -2.25 -4.67
C GLN A 46 20.79 -1.45 -3.89
N GLU A 47 20.67 -0.16 -4.24
CA GLU A 47 19.57 0.66 -3.73
C GLU A 47 18.31 0.38 -4.53
N ARG A 48 17.23 0.00 -3.82
CA ARG A 48 15.92 -0.28 -4.38
C ARG A 48 14.85 0.57 -3.71
N VAL A 49 13.76 0.80 -4.42
CA VAL A 49 12.55 1.37 -3.83
C VAL A 49 11.87 0.29 -2.97
N VAL A 50 11.58 0.63 -1.72
CA VAL A 50 10.86 -0.28 -0.81
C VAL A 50 9.37 -0.21 -1.16
N PHE A 51 9.02 -0.81 -2.28
CA PHE A 51 7.67 -0.97 -2.76
C PHE A 51 7.55 -2.28 -3.52
N LYS A 52 6.50 -3.04 -3.25
CA LYS A 52 6.14 -4.23 -4.02
C LYS A 52 4.63 -4.29 -4.15
N GLY A 53 4.15 -4.29 -5.38
CA GLY A 53 2.74 -4.43 -5.70
C GLY A 53 2.47 -5.77 -6.35
N GLU A 54 1.81 -6.67 -5.62
CA GLU A 54 1.32 -7.95 -6.11
C GLU A 54 -0.22 -7.89 -6.24
N PRO A 55 -0.84 -8.83 -6.97
CA PRO A 55 -2.29 -8.83 -7.12
C PRO A 55 -3.06 -8.98 -5.81
N ASP A 56 -2.51 -9.66 -4.81
CA ASP A 56 -3.16 -10.06 -3.56
C ASP A 56 -2.50 -9.46 -2.30
N ASN A 57 -1.37 -8.81 -2.47
CA ASN A 57 -0.69 -8.13 -1.38
C ASN A 57 0.06 -6.89 -1.87
N ILE A 58 0.24 -5.93 -0.99
CA ILE A 58 1.00 -4.72 -1.27
C ILE A 58 1.95 -4.43 -0.12
N HIS A 59 3.18 -4.09 -0.46
CA HIS A 59 4.20 -3.65 0.47
C HIS A 59 4.69 -2.24 0.10
N PHE A 60 4.69 -1.32 1.05
CA PHE A 60 5.01 0.08 0.81
C PHE A 60 5.50 0.81 2.05
N VAL A 61 6.02 2.01 1.85
CA VAL A 61 6.45 2.91 2.92
C VAL A 61 5.50 4.09 3.01
N SER A 62 5.12 4.44 4.23
CA SER A 62 4.25 5.58 4.51
C SER A 62 4.82 6.47 5.61
N LEU A 63 4.47 7.75 5.55
CA LEU A 63 4.80 8.73 6.60
C LEU A 63 3.86 8.65 7.82
N ARG A 64 2.76 7.86 7.75
CA ARG A 64 1.73 7.82 8.79
C ARG A 64 1.21 6.43 9.06
N ARG A 65 1.00 6.12 10.35
CA ARG A 65 0.23 4.96 10.80
C ARG A 65 -1.27 5.26 10.84
N ALA A 66 -2.11 4.25 10.57
CA ALA A 66 -3.55 4.39 10.64
C ALA A 66 -4.08 4.71 12.05
N TYR A 67 -3.45 4.16 13.09
CA TYR A 67 -3.98 4.19 14.47
C TYR A 67 -3.09 4.86 15.51
N ARG A 68 -1.84 5.19 15.20
CA ARG A 68 -0.94 5.85 16.15
C ARG A 68 -0.50 7.21 15.62
N HIS A 69 -0.70 8.23 16.45
CA HIS A 69 -0.31 9.61 16.15
C HIS A 69 1.11 9.94 16.59
N ASP A 70 1.77 9.01 17.26
CA ASP A 70 3.05 9.23 17.89
C ASP A 70 4.19 9.09 16.88
N LYS A 71 4.89 10.19 16.74
CA LYS A 71 6.24 10.37 16.15
C LYS A 71 6.33 10.02 14.67
N GLY A 72 6.32 11.05 13.85
CA GLY A 72 6.52 11.13 12.41
C GLY A 72 7.71 10.36 11.83
N ALA A 73 7.78 9.08 12.12
CA ALA A 73 8.73 8.16 11.53
C ALA A 73 8.10 7.48 10.33
N LEU A 74 8.95 7.14 9.37
CA LEU A 74 8.62 6.22 8.30
C LEU A 74 8.10 4.92 8.89
N ILE A 75 7.07 4.34 8.25
CA ILE A 75 6.58 3.04 8.58
C ILE A 75 6.48 2.18 7.33
N PHE A 76 6.95 0.97 7.43
CA PHE A 76 6.90 -0.06 6.40
C PHE A 76 5.65 -0.88 6.66
N ILE A 77 4.82 -1.04 5.64
CA ILE A 77 3.49 -1.62 5.76
C ILE A 77 3.32 -2.71 4.72
N ARG A 78 2.79 -3.85 5.14
CA ARG A 78 2.30 -4.88 4.25
C ARG A 78 0.82 -5.13 4.52
N LEU A 79 0.02 -5.16 3.46
CA LEU A 79 -1.39 -5.54 3.50
C LEU A 79 -1.56 -6.86 2.77
N LYS A 80 -2.21 -7.83 3.41
CA LYS A 80 -2.52 -9.15 2.85
C LYS A 80 -3.77 -9.75 3.47
N VAL A 81 -4.29 -10.80 2.85
CA VAL A 81 -5.31 -11.66 3.48
C VAL A 81 -4.66 -12.93 3.99
N GLU A 82 -4.95 -13.29 5.21
CA GLU A 82 -4.51 -14.53 5.84
C GLU A 82 -5.59 -15.04 6.79
N ASN A 83 -5.95 -16.33 6.70
CA ASN A 83 -6.98 -16.96 7.52
C ASN A 83 -8.32 -16.21 7.49
N GLU A 84 -8.79 -15.80 6.32
CA GLU A 84 -10.02 -15.00 6.11
C GLU A 84 -10.00 -13.64 6.84
N GLN A 85 -8.83 -13.10 7.13
CA GLN A 85 -8.64 -11.80 7.75
C GLN A 85 -7.82 -10.90 6.84
N LEU A 86 -8.25 -9.66 6.65
CA LEU A 86 -7.42 -8.61 6.08
C LEU A 86 -6.50 -8.07 7.18
N ILE A 87 -5.21 -8.15 6.94
CA ILE A 87 -4.18 -7.86 7.93
C ILE A 87 -3.28 -6.74 7.44
N ALA A 88 -2.93 -5.85 8.36
CA ALA A 88 -1.83 -4.91 8.20
C ALA A 88 -0.68 -5.31 9.11
N GLU A 89 0.49 -5.48 8.53
CA GLU A 89 1.76 -5.69 9.22
C GLU A 89 2.58 -4.41 9.14
N TYR A 90 3.16 -3.99 10.28
CA TYR A 90 3.89 -2.73 10.39
C TYR A 90 5.30 -2.99 10.91
N SER A 91 6.31 -2.47 10.22
CA SER A 91 7.70 -2.48 10.68
C SER A 91 8.24 -1.04 10.77
N GLN A 92 9.13 -0.80 11.72
CA GLN A 92 9.90 0.44 11.82
C GLN A 92 11.19 0.38 10.99
N TYR A 93 11.54 -0.79 10.49
CA TYR A 93 12.76 -1.04 9.72
C TYR A 93 12.40 -1.42 8.29
N PRO A 94 13.23 -1.04 7.31
CA PRO A 94 13.05 -1.44 5.92
C PRO A 94 13.08 -2.96 5.78
N ARG A 95 12.10 -3.51 5.05
CA ARG A 95 12.01 -4.92 4.72
C ARG A 95 11.66 -5.07 3.26
N PHE A 96 12.47 -5.81 2.52
CA PHE A 96 12.17 -6.22 1.15
C PHE A 96 11.44 -7.57 1.13
N GLN A 97 11.84 -8.46 2.03
CA GLN A 97 11.25 -9.78 2.22
C GLN A 97 10.62 -9.84 3.61
N TRP A 98 9.37 -10.26 3.69
CA TRP A 98 8.61 -10.29 4.94
C TRP A 98 8.46 -11.69 5.53
N ASP A 99 8.71 -12.73 4.72
CA ASP A 99 8.42 -14.11 5.09
C ASP A 99 9.67 -14.92 5.46
N GLU A 100 10.89 -14.39 5.29
CA GLU A 100 12.11 -15.18 5.37
C GLU A 100 12.79 -15.21 6.75
N ASP A 101 12.48 -14.28 7.65
CA ASP A 101 13.15 -14.23 8.96
C ASP A 101 12.18 -14.42 10.12
N GLU A 102 11.87 -15.66 10.47
CA GLU A 102 11.17 -15.98 11.73
C GLU A 102 11.97 -15.53 12.97
N SER A 103 13.30 -15.38 12.88
CA SER A 103 14.15 -14.94 13.98
C SER A 103 13.96 -13.47 14.37
N GLU A 104 13.43 -12.64 13.47
CA GLU A 104 13.09 -11.23 13.71
C GLU A 104 11.58 -10.98 13.93
N LEU A 105 10.81 -11.99 14.26
CA LEU A 105 9.37 -11.94 14.52
C LEU A 105 8.95 -10.85 15.53
N ASN A 106 9.86 -10.40 16.37
CA ASN A 106 9.60 -9.35 17.37
C ASN A 106 9.69 -7.92 16.82
N SER A 107 10.00 -7.73 15.54
CA SER A 107 10.28 -6.40 14.97
C SER A 107 9.11 -5.79 14.19
N TYR A 108 7.99 -6.50 14.03
CA TYR A 108 6.79 -5.95 13.40
C TYR A 108 5.54 -6.15 14.26
N SER A 109 4.61 -5.22 14.13
CA SER A 109 3.29 -5.30 14.75
C SER A 109 2.25 -5.70 13.71
N ARG A 110 1.31 -6.53 14.12
CA ARG A 110 0.22 -7.04 13.28
C ARG A 110 -1.11 -6.49 13.77
N GLU A 111 -1.96 -6.10 12.85
CA GLU A 111 -3.30 -5.59 13.12
C GLU A 111 -4.31 -6.27 12.18
N VAL A 112 -5.40 -6.79 12.73
CA VAL A 112 -6.54 -7.29 11.95
C VAL A 112 -7.45 -6.11 11.63
N LEU A 113 -7.61 -5.80 10.35
CA LEU A 113 -8.46 -4.71 9.87
C LEU A 113 -9.89 -5.16 9.66
N ALA A 114 -10.06 -6.39 9.21
CA ALA A 114 -11.35 -6.98 8.88
C ALA A 114 -11.33 -8.50 8.99
N ASP A 115 -12.43 -9.07 9.49
CA ASP A 115 -12.70 -10.50 9.50
C ASP A 115 -13.61 -10.88 8.33
N ARG A 116 -13.68 -12.16 8.01
CA ARG A 116 -14.52 -12.73 6.96
C ARG A 116 -14.22 -12.18 5.58
N VAL A 117 -12.93 -11.95 5.30
CA VAL A 117 -12.42 -11.54 4.01
C VAL A 117 -11.99 -12.78 3.23
N ARG A 118 -12.62 -13.04 2.08
CA ARG A 118 -12.25 -14.15 1.19
C ARG A 118 -10.96 -13.85 0.46
N SER A 119 -10.85 -12.63 -0.10
CA SER A 119 -9.68 -12.21 -0.84
C SER A 119 -9.58 -10.69 -0.88
N VAL A 120 -8.38 -10.20 -1.12
CA VAL A 120 -8.11 -8.82 -1.50
C VAL A 120 -7.46 -8.82 -2.89
N SER A 121 -7.76 -7.83 -3.71
CA SER A 121 -7.02 -7.60 -4.94
C SER A 121 -6.64 -6.13 -5.09
N PHE A 122 -5.45 -5.91 -5.68
CA PHE A 122 -4.89 -4.60 -5.89
C PHE A 122 -4.72 -4.31 -7.37
N LEU A 123 -4.99 -3.07 -7.76
CA LEU A 123 -4.62 -2.51 -9.05
C LEU A 123 -3.79 -1.24 -8.81
N TYR A 124 -2.80 -1.05 -9.67
CA TYR A 124 -1.82 0.02 -9.57
C TYR A 124 -1.89 0.88 -10.83
N ALA A 125 -2.06 2.19 -10.65
CA ALA A 125 -2.15 3.11 -11.75
C ALA A 125 -0.78 3.70 -12.12
N SER A 126 -0.45 3.66 -13.39
CA SER A 126 0.63 4.42 -14.04
C SER A 126 0.06 5.40 -15.06
N GLU A 127 0.88 6.35 -15.52
CA GLU A 127 0.54 7.26 -16.61
C GLU A 127 1.42 6.89 -17.80
N GLU A 128 0.81 6.45 -18.90
CA GLU A 128 1.47 6.17 -20.16
C GLU A 128 0.83 7.03 -21.24
N GLU A 129 1.62 7.81 -21.97
CA GLU A 129 1.14 8.68 -23.06
C GLU A 129 -0.04 9.60 -22.66
N ASP A 130 0.02 10.16 -21.43
CA ASP A 130 -1.04 10.98 -20.82
C ASP A 130 -2.37 10.20 -20.51
N GLU A 131 -2.38 8.87 -20.64
CA GLU A 131 -3.48 8.02 -20.25
C GLU A 131 -3.18 7.26 -18.94
N LEU A 132 -4.23 6.98 -18.17
CA LEU A 132 -4.12 6.23 -16.93
C LEU A 132 -4.27 4.73 -17.22
N VAL A 133 -3.18 3.99 -17.02
CA VAL A 133 -3.14 2.54 -17.20
C VAL A 133 -3.17 1.85 -15.85
N TRP A 134 -3.98 0.78 -15.73
CA TRP A 134 -4.10 -0.01 -14.52
C TRP A 134 -3.52 -1.40 -14.71
N ASN A 135 -2.59 -1.76 -13.80
CA ASN A 135 -1.91 -3.05 -13.79
C ASN A 135 -2.20 -3.77 -12.48
N ASP A 136 -2.24 -5.09 -12.50
CA ASP A 136 -2.42 -5.94 -11.31
C ASP A 136 -1.10 -6.21 -10.57
N ARG A 137 0.03 -5.79 -11.15
CA ARG A 137 1.36 -5.85 -10.56
C ARG A 137 2.08 -4.53 -10.74
N TRP A 138 2.95 -4.24 -9.80
CA TRP A 138 3.89 -3.15 -9.90
C TRP A 138 5.29 -3.71 -9.72
N GLU A 139 6.00 -3.82 -10.84
CA GLU A 139 7.39 -4.25 -10.84
C GLU A 139 8.28 -3.01 -10.78
N GLU A 140 9.29 -3.07 -9.92
CA GLU A 140 10.36 -2.11 -9.94
C GLU A 140 11.17 -2.35 -11.22
N ASP A 141 11.24 -1.36 -12.08
CA ASP A 141 12.14 -1.41 -13.24
C ASP A 141 13.59 -1.23 -12.74
N LEU A 142 14.22 -2.36 -12.43
CA LEU A 142 15.62 -2.43 -11.93
C LEU A 142 16.63 -1.81 -12.91
N ASN A 143 16.25 -1.63 -14.17
CA ASN A 143 17.09 -0.99 -15.18
C ASN A 143 17.13 0.55 -15.07
N LEU A 144 16.34 1.12 -14.18
CA LEU A 144 16.36 2.54 -13.89
C LEU A 144 17.51 2.94 -12.92
N ASN A 145 18.67 2.39 -13.11
CA ASN A 145 19.92 3.08 -12.80
C ASN A 145 20.06 4.29 -13.72
N VAL A 146 19.08 5.19 -13.68
CA VAL A 146 19.23 6.52 -14.23
C VAL A 146 20.31 7.18 -13.40
N SER A 147 21.53 7.06 -13.92
CA SER A 147 22.62 7.93 -13.53
C SER A 147 22.08 9.35 -13.54
N VAL A 148 21.89 9.92 -12.35
CA VAL A 148 21.56 11.35 -12.15
C VAL A 148 22.77 12.21 -12.59
N SER A 149 23.51 11.79 -13.60
CA SER A 149 24.77 12.41 -14.01
C SER A 149 24.63 13.42 -15.13
N ASN A 150 23.43 13.80 -15.61
CA ASN A 150 23.31 15.02 -16.42
C ASN A 150 21.86 15.48 -16.63
N PRO A 151 21.42 16.58 -15.96
CA PRO A 151 20.08 17.13 -16.19
C PRO A 151 19.95 17.87 -17.53
N ARG A 152 20.98 17.90 -18.38
CA ARG A 152 20.97 18.67 -19.65
C ARG A 152 20.74 17.86 -20.93
N SER A 153 20.60 16.54 -20.86
CA SER A 153 20.34 15.67 -22.01
C SER A 153 19.01 14.90 -21.96
N ALA A 154 18.05 15.35 -21.19
CA ALA A 154 16.70 14.79 -21.25
C ALA A 154 16.05 15.19 -22.58
N THR A 155 16.25 14.36 -23.61
CA THR A 155 15.41 14.37 -24.81
C THR A 155 13.97 14.04 -24.37
N ALA A 156 12.98 14.70 -25.01
CA ALA A 156 11.57 14.70 -24.65
C ALA A 156 10.85 13.33 -24.66
N ASP A 157 11.57 12.23 -24.93
CA ASP A 157 11.07 10.87 -25.03
C ASP A 157 11.35 10.00 -23.78
N SER A 158 11.80 10.60 -22.67
CA SER A 158 11.97 9.80 -21.46
C SER A 158 10.60 9.42 -20.90
N LYS A 159 10.17 8.18 -21.14
CA LYS A 159 9.04 7.51 -20.50
C LYS A 159 9.06 7.90 -19.02
N ARG A 160 8.05 8.60 -18.53
CA ARG A 160 7.99 9.03 -17.12
C ARG A 160 7.92 7.80 -16.26
N THR A 161 9.00 7.48 -15.60
CA THR A 161 9.06 6.33 -14.73
C THR A 161 8.66 6.74 -13.31
N PHE A 162 7.53 6.24 -12.87
CA PHE A 162 7.07 6.42 -11.51
C PHE A 162 7.69 5.36 -10.61
N LEU A 163 8.28 5.79 -9.49
CA LEU A 163 8.87 4.89 -8.50
C LEU A 163 7.82 4.14 -7.69
N ILE A 164 6.63 4.72 -7.57
CA ILE A 164 5.44 4.15 -6.92
C ILE A 164 4.21 4.47 -7.77
N PRO A 165 3.12 3.71 -7.68
CA PRO A 165 1.91 3.98 -8.45
C PRO A 165 1.31 5.36 -8.13
N ILE A 166 0.67 5.99 -9.12
CA ILE A 166 -0.05 7.26 -8.96
C ILE A 166 -1.30 7.09 -8.11
N ALA A 167 -1.93 5.93 -8.23
CA ALA A 167 -3.08 5.55 -7.44
C ALA A 167 -3.07 4.04 -7.20
N VAL A 168 -3.72 3.64 -6.12
CA VAL A 168 -3.95 2.24 -5.76
C VAL A 168 -5.44 2.02 -5.60
N GLN A 169 -5.96 1.01 -6.29
CA GLN A 169 -7.28 0.47 -6.06
C GLN A 169 -7.16 -0.83 -5.29
N MET A 170 -7.89 -0.93 -4.20
CA MET A 170 -8.03 -2.15 -3.42
C MET A 170 -9.47 -2.62 -3.50
N THR A 171 -9.68 -3.88 -3.87
CA THR A 171 -10.99 -4.54 -3.86
C THR A 171 -10.96 -5.62 -2.80
N VAL A 172 -11.91 -5.58 -1.88
CA VAL A 172 -12.11 -6.61 -0.86
C VAL A 172 -13.32 -7.45 -1.24
N GLU A 173 -13.12 -8.75 -1.34
CA GLU A 173 -14.21 -9.73 -1.47
C GLU A 173 -14.47 -10.40 -0.12
N TRP A 174 -15.68 -10.25 0.36
CA TRP A 174 -16.11 -10.82 1.64
C TRP A 174 -16.56 -12.29 1.46
N THR A 175 -16.54 -13.06 2.54
CA THR A 175 -16.99 -14.46 2.52
C THR A 175 -18.45 -14.63 2.13
N ASP A 176 -19.27 -13.59 2.28
CA ASP A 176 -20.67 -13.55 1.84
C ASP A 176 -20.87 -13.16 0.38
N GLY A 177 -19.78 -13.00 -0.37
CA GLY A 177 -19.79 -12.69 -1.81
C GLY A 177 -19.90 -11.20 -2.14
N ARG A 178 -20.01 -10.32 -1.15
CA ARG A 178 -19.98 -8.88 -1.40
C ARG A 178 -18.60 -8.45 -1.84
N ARG A 179 -18.54 -7.39 -2.67
CA ARG A 179 -17.31 -6.72 -3.07
C ARG A 179 -17.39 -5.24 -2.71
N GLU A 180 -16.32 -4.71 -2.17
CA GLU A 180 -16.17 -3.29 -1.85
C GLU A 180 -14.85 -2.81 -2.41
N VAL A 181 -14.83 -1.58 -2.95
CA VAL A 181 -13.69 -1.02 -3.67
C VAL A 181 -13.27 0.28 -3.01
N TRP A 182 -11.98 0.42 -2.76
CA TRP A 182 -11.33 1.64 -2.30
C TRP A 182 -10.31 2.10 -3.33
N LEU A 183 -10.36 3.37 -3.68
CA LEU A 183 -9.42 4.00 -4.60
C LEU A 183 -8.79 5.21 -3.94
N ARG A 184 -7.46 5.28 -3.94
CA ARG A 184 -6.73 6.45 -3.42
C ARG A 184 -5.55 6.80 -4.32
N ARG A 185 -5.37 8.10 -4.53
CA ARG A 185 -4.14 8.63 -5.11
C ARG A 185 -3.04 8.61 -4.07
N THR A 186 -1.81 8.37 -4.51
CA THR A 186 -0.61 8.46 -3.68
C THR A 186 -0.04 9.87 -3.71
N ALA A 187 0.57 10.32 -2.62
CA ALA A 187 1.16 11.66 -2.54
C ALA A 187 2.53 11.76 -3.22
N GLY A 188 3.24 10.63 -3.37
CA GLY A 188 4.65 10.60 -3.80
C GLY A 188 4.91 10.92 -5.27
N ASN A 189 3.87 11.12 -6.08
CA ASN A 189 3.96 11.41 -7.51
C ASN A 189 3.49 12.81 -7.87
N SER A 190 3.56 13.78 -6.95
CA SER A 190 3.27 15.16 -7.27
C SER A 190 4.29 15.68 -8.29
N LYS A 191 3.83 16.22 -9.42
CA LYS A 191 4.66 16.83 -10.48
C LYS A 191 5.59 17.95 -9.98
N ASN A 192 5.45 18.37 -8.72
CA ASN A 192 6.13 19.52 -8.13
C ASN A 192 7.21 19.15 -7.10
N THR A 193 7.57 17.89 -6.94
CA THR A 193 8.68 17.53 -6.04
C THR A 193 10.01 17.55 -6.79
N GLN A 194 10.30 18.64 -7.49
CA GLN A 194 11.68 19.04 -7.69
C GLN A 194 12.11 19.70 -6.38
N LEU A 195 12.72 18.93 -5.50
CA LEU A 195 13.54 19.46 -4.43
C LEU A 195 14.75 20.12 -5.07
N THR A 196 14.61 21.42 -5.41
CA THR A 196 15.75 22.28 -5.64
C THR A 196 16.41 22.51 -4.29
N THR A 197 17.49 21.79 -4.02
CA THR A 197 18.51 22.17 -3.04
C THR A 197 19.43 23.21 -3.65
#